data_8cbe55d9eb5947c92acfcc9def3ba2df
#
_entry.id   8cbe55d9eb5947c92acfcc9def3ba2df
#
_cell.length_a   1.000
_cell.length_b   1.000
_cell.length_c   1.000
_cell.angle_alpha   90.00
_cell.angle_beta   90.00
_cell.angle_gamma   90.00
#
_symmetry.space_group_name_H-M   'P 1'
#
loop_
_entity.id
_entity.type
_entity.pdbx_description
1 polymer ?
#
loop_
_entity_poly.entity_id
_entity_poly.type
_entity_poly.pdbx_seq_one_letter_code
_entity_poly.pdbx_strand_id
1 'polypeptide(L)'
;MQLAESKRDRKTRLHSSVKSLKSLQTRVEEAVRKQTTLSPHDYQALRTLSQSDDLDTQLTTLDKTIDFAEAELDEVWIELARESYHDFYEFMQRENGYTMSPHQKLIGDLLMSSASKETMRFMLSMPPGHCKSTHSSHHFP
;
A
#
# COMPACT_ATOMS: atom_id res chain seq x y z
N MET A 1 15.38 24.56 -6.15
CA MET A 1 15.94 23.20 -6.17
C MET A 1 14.93 22.28 -5.47
N GLN A 2 14.10 21.56 -6.21
CA GLN A 2 13.20 20.56 -5.63
C GLN A 2 14.09 19.41 -5.15
N LEU A 3 14.11 19.16 -3.83
CA LEU A 3 14.66 17.93 -3.27
C LEU A 3 13.92 16.76 -3.91
N ALA A 4 14.64 15.81 -4.50
CA ALA A 4 14.04 14.61 -5.05
C ALA A 4 13.24 13.92 -3.94
N GLU A 5 11.94 13.73 -4.17
CA GLU A 5 11.05 13.05 -3.24
C GLU A 5 11.59 11.63 -2.97
N SER A 6 11.71 11.27 -1.70
CA SER A 6 12.13 9.93 -1.31
C SER A 6 11.10 8.90 -1.81
N LYS A 7 11.56 7.69 -2.21
CA LYS A 7 10.66 6.58 -2.62
C LYS A 7 9.61 6.28 -1.53
N ARG A 8 9.98 6.39 -0.25
CA ARG A 8 9.07 6.17 0.87
C ARG A 8 8.02 7.26 0.98
N ASP A 9 8.39 8.51 0.77
CA ASP A 9 7.45 9.64 0.78
C ASP A 9 6.48 9.51 -0.39
N ARG A 10 6.98 9.14 -1.59
CA ARG A 10 6.16 8.85 -2.77
C ARG A 10 5.18 7.69 -2.51
N LYS A 11 5.63 6.57 -1.91
CA LYS A 11 4.76 5.46 -1.50
C LYS A 11 3.65 5.94 -0.56
N THR A 12 3.99 6.71 0.47
CA THR A 12 3.03 7.21 1.47
C THR A 12 1.99 8.13 0.82
N ARG A 13 2.44 9.03 -0.06
CA ARG A 13 1.56 9.93 -0.80
C ARG A 13 0.61 9.18 -1.72
N LEU A 14 1.11 8.24 -2.51
CA LEU A 14 0.31 7.41 -3.41
C LEU A 14 -0.71 6.57 -2.64
N HIS A 15 -0.31 5.93 -1.54
CA HIS A 15 -1.21 5.16 -0.68
C HIS A 15 -2.35 6.03 -0.14
N SER A 16 -2.04 7.24 0.33
CA SER A 16 -3.05 8.20 0.80
C SER A 16 -4.01 8.62 -0.32
N SER A 17 -3.48 8.86 -1.52
CA SER A 17 -4.27 9.22 -2.71
C SER A 17 -5.23 8.09 -3.11
N VAL A 18 -4.74 6.86 -3.21
CA VAL A 18 -5.56 5.66 -3.52
C VAL A 18 -6.67 5.49 -2.49
N LYS A 19 -6.34 5.61 -1.20
CA LYS A 19 -7.33 5.51 -0.12
C LYS A 19 -8.43 6.59 -0.23
N SER A 20 -8.05 7.81 -0.56
CA SER A 20 -9.00 8.92 -0.74
C SER A 20 -9.90 8.71 -1.94
N LEU A 21 -9.35 8.24 -3.08
CA LEU A 21 -10.11 7.94 -4.29
C LEU A 21 -11.10 6.79 -4.07
N LYS A 22 -10.68 5.71 -3.42
CA LYS A 22 -11.58 4.58 -3.07
C LYS A 22 -12.68 4.99 -2.11
N SER A 23 -12.38 5.86 -1.15
CA SER A 23 -13.39 6.42 -0.25
C SER A 23 -14.41 7.28 -1.00
N LEU A 24 -13.96 8.08 -1.97
CA LEU A 24 -14.85 8.85 -2.84
C LEU A 24 -15.74 7.92 -3.68
N GLN A 25 -15.17 6.90 -4.31
CA GLN A 25 -15.89 5.89 -5.09
C GLN A 25 -17.01 5.25 -4.26
N THR A 26 -16.69 4.77 -3.05
CA THR A 26 -17.67 4.15 -2.15
C THR A 26 -18.84 5.10 -1.81
N ARG A 27 -18.55 6.37 -1.53
CA ARG A 27 -19.60 7.36 -1.24
C ARG A 27 -20.47 7.65 -2.44
N VAL A 28 -19.89 7.72 -3.63
CA VAL A 28 -20.64 7.94 -4.88
C VAL A 28 -21.53 6.77 -5.19
N GLU A 29 -21.00 5.55 -5.15
CA GLU A 29 -21.78 4.32 -5.38
C GLU A 29 -22.92 4.17 -4.36
N GLU A 30 -22.67 4.50 -3.10
CA GLU A 30 -23.72 4.47 -2.06
C GLU A 30 -24.80 5.53 -2.32
N ALA A 31 -24.45 6.72 -2.74
CA ALA A 31 -25.40 7.77 -3.10
C ALA A 31 -26.26 7.36 -4.30
N VAL A 32 -25.66 6.77 -5.33
CA VAL A 32 -26.37 6.23 -6.50
C VAL A 32 -27.33 5.12 -6.07
N ARG A 33 -26.87 4.16 -5.26
CA ARG A 33 -27.70 3.06 -4.77
C ARG A 33 -28.89 3.53 -3.94
N LYS A 34 -28.69 4.53 -3.10
CA LYS A 34 -29.74 5.11 -2.23
C LYS A 34 -30.59 6.18 -2.93
N GLN A 35 -30.28 6.52 -4.18
CA GLN A 35 -30.92 7.61 -4.93
C GLN A 35 -30.87 8.94 -4.17
N THR A 36 -29.79 9.17 -3.42
CA THR A 36 -29.55 10.41 -2.67
C THR A 36 -28.64 11.35 -3.46
N THR A 37 -28.72 12.65 -3.18
CA THR A 37 -27.83 13.64 -3.79
C THR A 37 -26.42 13.52 -3.21
N LEU A 38 -25.41 13.62 -4.09
CA LEU A 38 -24.01 13.72 -3.68
C LEU A 38 -23.76 15.00 -2.87
N SER A 39 -22.82 14.92 -1.93
CA SER A 39 -22.39 16.13 -1.23
C SER A 39 -21.74 17.10 -2.22
N PRO A 40 -21.84 18.43 -2.01
CA PRO A 40 -21.19 19.42 -2.89
C PRO A 40 -19.69 19.19 -3.04
N HIS A 41 -19.04 18.72 -1.98
CA HIS A 41 -17.61 18.39 -1.96
C HIS A 41 -17.29 17.18 -2.88
N ASP A 42 -18.08 16.11 -2.80
CA ASP A 42 -17.86 14.91 -3.62
C ASP A 42 -18.18 15.19 -5.09
N TYR A 43 -19.23 15.98 -5.37
CA TYR A 43 -19.55 16.43 -6.72
C TYR A 43 -18.41 17.25 -7.34
N GLN A 44 -17.82 18.17 -6.58
CA GLN A 44 -16.70 18.97 -7.03
C GLN A 44 -15.45 18.11 -7.25
N ALA A 45 -15.19 17.12 -6.38
CA ALA A 45 -14.09 16.19 -6.55
C ALA A 45 -14.21 15.36 -7.84
N LEU A 46 -15.40 14.83 -8.13
CA LEU A 46 -15.68 14.12 -9.39
C LEU A 46 -15.49 15.02 -10.60
N ARG A 47 -15.98 16.25 -10.55
CA ARG A 47 -15.85 17.21 -11.64
C ARG A 47 -14.38 17.62 -11.90
N THR A 48 -13.55 17.59 -10.89
CA THR A 48 -12.11 17.84 -11.03
C THR A 48 -11.42 16.71 -11.78
N LEU A 49 -11.88 15.46 -11.58
CA LEU A 49 -11.34 14.28 -12.24
C LEU A 49 -11.85 14.14 -13.68
N SER A 50 -13.11 14.50 -13.91
CA SER A 50 -13.72 14.42 -15.23
C SER A 50 -14.50 15.70 -15.52
N GLN A 51 -14.25 16.33 -16.66
CA GLN A 51 -14.97 17.55 -17.12
C GLN A 51 -16.36 17.23 -17.66
N SER A 52 -16.76 15.96 -17.70
CA SER A 52 -18.10 15.54 -18.14
C SER A 52 -19.11 15.76 -17.01
N ASP A 53 -20.33 16.15 -17.39
CA ASP A 53 -21.46 16.23 -16.47
C ASP A 53 -22.22 14.89 -16.36
N ASP A 54 -21.84 13.88 -17.16
CA ASP A 54 -22.41 12.54 -17.14
C ASP A 54 -21.79 11.69 -16.02
N LEU A 55 -22.64 11.19 -15.12
CA LEU A 55 -22.22 10.44 -13.93
C LEU A 55 -21.52 9.13 -14.30
N ASP A 56 -21.99 8.41 -15.31
CA ASP A 56 -21.38 7.15 -15.74
C ASP A 56 -19.96 7.37 -16.27
N THR A 57 -19.76 8.46 -17.03
CA THR A 57 -18.45 8.88 -17.51
C THR A 57 -17.53 9.28 -16.35
N GLN A 58 -18.07 9.98 -15.36
CA GLN A 58 -17.31 10.37 -14.15
C GLN A 58 -16.87 9.15 -13.33
N LEU A 59 -17.75 8.17 -13.13
CA LEU A 59 -17.44 6.92 -12.44
C LEU A 59 -16.38 6.11 -13.19
N THR A 60 -16.53 5.96 -14.50
CA THR A 60 -15.54 5.25 -15.34
C THR A 60 -14.17 5.94 -15.28
N THR A 61 -14.14 7.27 -15.24
CA THR A 61 -12.88 8.03 -15.12
C THR A 61 -12.27 7.85 -13.72
N LEU A 62 -13.09 7.82 -12.68
CA LEU A 62 -12.66 7.57 -11.31
C LEU A 62 -12.03 6.18 -11.17
N ASP A 63 -12.68 5.14 -11.71
CA ASP A 63 -12.15 3.76 -11.72
C ASP A 63 -10.79 3.69 -12.40
N LYS A 64 -10.66 4.25 -13.61
CA LYS A 64 -9.38 4.29 -14.33
C LYS A 64 -8.30 5.06 -13.56
N THR A 65 -8.68 6.12 -12.85
CA THR A 65 -7.74 6.91 -12.04
C THR A 65 -7.26 6.11 -10.83
N ILE A 66 -8.14 5.32 -10.20
CA ILE A 66 -7.79 4.41 -9.12
C ILE A 66 -6.84 3.33 -9.62
N ASP A 67 -7.18 2.65 -10.71
CA ASP A 67 -6.34 1.59 -11.30
C ASP A 67 -4.94 2.10 -11.65
N PHE A 68 -4.84 3.30 -12.23
CA PHE A 68 -3.56 3.92 -12.56
C PHE A 68 -2.74 4.24 -11.29
N ALA A 69 -3.39 4.82 -10.28
CA ALA A 69 -2.72 5.16 -9.01
C ALA A 69 -2.29 3.91 -8.24
N GLU A 70 -3.05 2.82 -8.29
CA GLU A 70 -2.68 1.53 -7.71
C GLU A 70 -1.49 0.90 -8.42
N ALA A 71 -1.47 0.92 -9.75
CA ALA A 71 -0.34 0.42 -10.52
C ALA A 71 0.95 1.20 -10.21
N GLU A 72 0.87 2.53 -10.12
CA GLU A 72 2.01 3.37 -9.73
C GLU A 72 2.48 3.08 -8.31
N LEU A 73 1.56 2.87 -7.37
CA LEU A 73 1.87 2.49 -6.00
C LEU A 73 2.58 1.14 -5.93
N ASP A 74 2.09 0.15 -6.66
CA ASP A 74 2.68 -1.19 -6.72
C ASP A 74 4.10 -1.16 -7.28
N GLU A 75 4.36 -0.36 -8.33
CA GLU A 75 5.71 -0.18 -8.88
C GLU A 75 6.69 0.36 -7.83
N VAL A 76 6.32 1.45 -7.15
CA VAL A 76 7.17 2.05 -6.10
C VAL A 76 7.37 1.08 -4.93
N TRP A 77 6.33 0.33 -4.57
CA TRP A 77 6.41 -0.63 -3.47
C TRP A 77 7.27 -1.84 -3.81
N ILE A 78 7.20 -2.34 -5.04
CA ILE A 78 8.08 -3.41 -5.54
C ILE A 78 9.55 -2.97 -5.52
N GLU A 79 9.85 -1.71 -5.92
CA GLU A 79 11.21 -1.18 -5.82
C GLU A 79 11.72 -1.15 -4.38
N LEU A 80 10.89 -0.69 -3.44
CA LEU A 80 11.22 -0.68 -2.01
C LEU A 80 11.39 -2.10 -1.45
N ALA A 81 10.53 -3.04 -1.88
CA ALA A 81 10.59 -4.43 -1.46
C ALA A 81 11.89 -5.13 -1.90
N ARG A 82 12.51 -4.70 -2.99
CA ARG A 82 13.83 -5.19 -3.42
C ARG A 82 14.98 -4.68 -2.55
N GLU A 83 14.79 -3.54 -1.92
CA GLU A 83 15.81 -2.87 -1.10
C GLU A 83 15.68 -3.23 0.39
N SER A 84 14.49 -3.62 0.85
CA SER A 84 14.18 -3.82 2.26
C SER A 84 13.26 -5.02 2.48
N TYR A 85 13.68 -5.94 3.36
CA TYR A 85 12.84 -7.06 3.78
C TYR A 85 11.53 -6.60 4.43
N HIS A 86 11.55 -5.48 5.17
CA HIS A 86 10.35 -4.92 5.80
C HIS A 86 9.32 -4.51 4.73
N ASP A 87 9.76 -3.78 3.71
CA ASP A 87 8.88 -3.35 2.62
C ASP A 87 8.40 -4.55 1.79
N PHE A 88 9.24 -5.56 1.58
CA PHE A 88 8.86 -6.82 0.94
C PHE A 88 7.76 -7.54 1.71
N TYR A 89 7.92 -7.71 3.03
CA TYR A 89 6.92 -8.35 3.88
C TYR A 89 5.58 -7.59 3.86
N GLU A 90 5.62 -6.27 4.03
CA GLU A 90 4.42 -5.43 3.99
C GLU A 90 3.74 -5.48 2.61
N PHE A 91 4.52 -5.53 1.53
CA PHE A 91 3.99 -5.71 0.17
C PHE A 91 3.27 -7.05 0.02
N MET A 92 3.87 -8.15 0.49
CA MET A 92 3.26 -9.49 0.42
C MET A 92 1.98 -9.60 1.28
N GLN A 93 1.88 -8.82 2.35
CA GLN A 93 0.74 -8.82 3.27
C GLN A 93 -0.25 -7.66 3.05
N ARG A 94 -0.10 -6.90 1.96
CA ARG A 94 -0.88 -5.66 1.73
C ARG A 94 -2.38 -5.88 1.68
N GLU A 95 -2.82 -7.01 1.13
CA GLU A 95 -4.24 -7.36 1.05
C GLU A 95 -4.85 -7.63 2.42
N ASN A 96 -4.05 -8.13 3.35
CA ASN A 96 -4.46 -8.39 4.73
C ASN A 96 -4.34 -7.17 5.64
N GLY A 97 -3.75 -6.07 5.15
CA GLY A 97 -3.52 -4.85 5.92
C GLY A 97 -2.53 -5.01 7.08
N TYR A 98 -1.69 -6.07 7.07
CA TYR A 98 -0.70 -6.30 8.12
C TYR A 98 0.53 -5.43 7.93
N THR A 99 0.94 -4.78 9.01
CA THR A 99 2.24 -4.09 9.14
C THR A 99 3.14 -4.84 10.11
N MET A 100 4.45 -4.75 9.92
CA MET A 100 5.40 -5.40 10.81
C MET A 100 5.41 -4.75 12.20
N SER A 101 5.24 -5.57 13.23
CA SER A 101 5.45 -5.15 14.60
C SER A 101 6.95 -4.95 14.91
N PRO A 102 7.31 -4.24 15.99
CA PRO A 102 8.72 -3.98 16.32
C PRO A 102 9.58 -5.25 16.44
N HIS A 103 9.06 -6.32 17.04
CA HIS A 103 9.80 -7.58 17.16
C HIS A 103 9.97 -8.29 15.79
N GLN A 104 9.01 -8.18 14.90
CA GLN A 104 9.12 -8.72 13.54
C GLN A 104 10.15 -7.94 12.72
N LYS A 105 10.23 -6.61 12.88
CA LYS A 105 11.28 -5.78 12.28
C LYS A 105 12.67 -6.21 12.73
N LEU A 106 12.83 -6.46 14.03
CA LEU A 106 14.10 -6.96 14.57
C LEU A 106 14.50 -8.32 13.98
N ILE A 107 13.54 -9.24 13.80
CA ILE A 107 13.80 -10.52 13.12
C ILE A 107 14.24 -10.27 11.68
N GLY A 108 13.55 -9.41 10.95
CA GLY A 108 13.90 -9.04 9.58
C GLY A 108 15.32 -8.47 9.48
N ASP A 109 15.71 -7.59 10.38
CA ASP A 109 17.06 -7.01 10.43
C ASP A 109 18.14 -8.08 10.70
N LEU A 110 17.87 -9.00 11.61
CA LEU A 110 18.77 -10.11 11.90
C LEU A 110 18.92 -11.06 10.71
N LEU A 111 17.82 -11.37 10.01
CA LEU A 111 17.83 -12.21 8.81
C LEU A 111 18.62 -11.54 7.69
N MET A 112 18.38 -10.26 7.43
CA MET A 112 19.13 -9.50 6.41
C MET A 112 20.62 -9.41 6.75
N SER A 113 20.95 -9.17 8.02
CA SER A 113 22.35 -9.17 8.47
C SER A 113 23.01 -10.55 8.33
N SER A 114 22.28 -11.65 8.52
CA SER A 114 22.81 -13.00 8.35
C SER A 114 23.02 -13.36 6.89
N ALA A 115 22.10 -12.97 6.00
CA ALA A 115 22.18 -13.25 4.58
C ALA A 115 23.39 -12.60 3.89
N SER A 116 23.87 -11.47 4.43
CA SER A 116 25.06 -10.77 3.91
C SER A 116 26.40 -11.41 4.32
N LYS A 117 26.40 -12.47 5.14
CA LYS A 117 27.60 -13.12 5.67
C LYS A 117 27.67 -14.57 5.24
N GLU A 118 28.80 -15.00 4.67
CA GLU A 118 29.00 -16.36 4.13
C GLU A 118 28.80 -17.49 5.17
N THR A 119 29.00 -17.23 6.46
CA THR A 119 28.91 -18.25 7.50
C THR A 119 28.36 -17.68 8.80
N MET A 120 27.06 -17.41 8.86
CA MET A 120 26.43 -17.02 10.11
C MET A 120 25.46 -18.11 10.58
N ARG A 121 25.67 -18.57 11.80
CA ARG A 121 24.71 -19.42 12.51
C ARG A 121 24.12 -18.58 13.65
N PHE A 122 22.82 -18.45 13.70
CA PHE A 122 22.14 -17.81 14.82
C PHE A 122 20.97 -18.67 15.30
N MET A 123 20.67 -18.53 16.60
CA MET A 123 19.54 -19.21 17.21
C MET A 123 18.50 -18.15 17.57
N LEU A 124 17.28 -18.31 17.05
CA LEU A 124 16.16 -17.44 17.33
C LEU A 124 15.20 -18.15 18.29
N SER A 125 15.13 -17.67 19.53
CA SER A 125 14.18 -18.16 20.53
C SER A 125 13.11 -17.11 20.77
N MET A 126 11.85 -17.48 20.53
CA MET A 126 10.69 -16.62 20.72
C MET A 126 9.51 -17.44 21.23
N PRO A 127 8.59 -16.82 22.01
CA PRO A 127 7.35 -17.47 22.40
C PRO A 127 6.53 -17.92 21.18
N PRO A 128 5.67 -18.94 21.31
CA PRO A 128 4.72 -19.32 20.27
C PRO A 128 3.82 -18.15 19.87
N GLY A 129 3.43 -18.10 18.60
CA GLY A 129 2.52 -17.06 18.08
C GLY A 129 3.21 -15.76 17.58
N HIS A 130 4.52 -15.63 17.70
CA HIS A 130 5.27 -14.44 17.26
C HIS A 130 5.79 -14.52 15.81
N CYS A 131 5.15 -15.31 14.96
CA CYS A 131 5.43 -15.41 13.52
C CYS A 131 6.88 -15.75 13.15
N LYS A 132 7.65 -16.38 14.05
CA LYS A 132 9.06 -16.76 13.82
C LYS A 132 9.22 -17.61 12.56
N SER A 133 8.44 -18.68 12.44
CA SER A 133 8.51 -19.59 11.28
C SER A 133 8.07 -18.92 9.99
N THR A 134 7.10 -18.03 10.04
CA THR A 134 6.64 -17.25 8.90
C THR A 134 7.77 -16.41 8.33
N HIS A 135 8.50 -15.68 9.18
CA HIS A 135 9.62 -14.86 8.71
C HIS A 135 10.82 -15.68 8.26
N SER A 136 11.18 -16.72 9.02
CA SER A 136 12.43 -17.47 8.77
C SER A 136 12.31 -18.54 7.67
N SER A 137 11.09 -19.01 7.36
CA SER A 137 10.91 -20.16 6.46
C SER A 137 9.99 -19.87 5.28
N HIS A 138 9.07 -18.91 5.39
CA HIS A 138 8.09 -18.62 4.35
C HIS A 138 8.38 -17.34 3.56
N HIS A 139 8.92 -16.31 4.20
CA HIS A 139 9.14 -15.01 3.58
C HIS A 139 10.62 -14.68 3.33
N PHE A 140 11.53 -15.37 3.99
CA PHE A 140 12.96 -15.18 3.75
C PHE A 140 13.48 -16.32 2.86
N PRO A 141 14.00 -16.01 1.66
CA PRO A 141 14.52 -17.00 0.72
C PRO A 141 15.85 -17.61 1.18
#